data_e9f00651b37ea021395b5bf2f6ed1f87
#
_entry.id   e9f00651b37ea021395b5bf2f6ed1f87
#
_cell.length_a   1.000
_cell.length_b   1.000
_cell.length_c   1.000
_cell.angle_alpha   90.00
_cell.angle_beta   90.00
_cell.angle_gamma   90.00
#
_symmetry.space_group_name_H-M   'P 1'
#
loop_
_entity.id
_entity.type
_entity.pdbx_description
1 polymer ?
#
loop_
_entity_poly.entity_id
_entity_poly.type
_entity_poly.pdbx_seq_one_letter_code
_entity_poly.pdbx_strand_id
1 'polypeptide(L)'
;MNPSEISSVLIAFGEIDNSLQKESDRGCVLVVGALLENALEEHITAHLIPKVNKDDELMSRSSNSPIFSFSAKINLAYRIGLITANERKIYHQLRELRNVCAHQIDQQDFDKLHFKDRTKNIRV
;
A
#
# COMPACT_ATOMS: atom_id res chain seq x y z
N MET A 1 -8.53 -10.43 -3.97
CA MET A 1 -7.25 -10.98 -4.44
C MET A 1 -7.03 -12.34 -3.80
N ASN A 2 -6.81 -13.37 -4.60
CA ASN A 2 -6.59 -14.71 -4.07
C ASN A 2 -5.10 -14.94 -3.78
N PRO A 3 -4.72 -16.05 -3.08
CA PRO A 3 -3.34 -16.30 -2.74
C PRO A 3 -2.37 -16.36 -3.92
N SER A 4 -2.82 -16.86 -5.09
CA SER A 4 -1.95 -16.92 -6.26
C SER A 4 -1.68 -15.55 -6.84
N GLU A 5 -2.64 -14.63 -6.78
CA GLU A 5 -2.46 -13.24 -7.20
C GLU A 5 -1.46 -12.53 -6.30
N ILE A 6 -1.56 -12.74 -4.98
CA ILE A 6 -0.62 -12.18 -4.02
C ILE A 6 0.79 -12.72 -4.27
N SER A 7 0.92 -14.02 -4.52
CA SER A 7 2.21 -14.62 -4.84
C SER A 7 2.82 -14.01 -6.10
N SER A 8 2.00 -13.78 -7.13
CA SER A 8 2.45 -13.12 -8.35
C SER A 8 2.95 -11.70 -8.10
N VAL A 9 2.26 -10.97 -7.25
CA VAL A 9 2.67 -9.61 -6.86
C VAL A 9 4.00 -9.65 -6.11
N LEU A 10 4.17 -10.60 -5.20
CA LEU A 10 5.40 -10.73 -4.44
C LEU A 10 6.59 -11.14 -5.32
N ILE A 11 6.36 -11.99 -6.32
CA ILE A 11 7.39 -12.35 -7.30
C ILE A 11 7.79 -11.13 -8.12
N ALA A 12 6.81 -10.37 -8.60
CA ALA A 12 7.06 -9.13 -9.33
C ALA A 12 7.83 -8.13 -8.45
N PHE A 13 7.50 -8.06 -7.16
CA PHE A 13 8.22 -7.23 -6.21
C PHE A 13 9.68 -7.66 -6.08
N GLY A 14 9.95 -8.96 -6.01
CA GLY A 14 11.31 -9.47 -5.96
C GLY A 14 12.13 -9.06 -7.19
N GLU A 15 11.52 -9.09 -8.36
CA GLU A 15 12.17 -8.64 -9.59
C GLU A 15 12.43 -7.14 -9.58
N ILE A 16 11.46 -6.35 -9.11
CA ILE A 16 11.62 -4.90 -8.94
C ILE A 16 12.74 -4.61 -7.94
N ASP A 17 12.75 -5.34 -6.82
CA ASP A 17 13.79 -5.19 -5.80
C ASP A 17 15.18 -5.41 -6.40
N ASN A 18 15.35 -6.45 -7.20
CA ASN A 18 16.62 -6.72 -7.87
C ASN A 18 17.05 -5.56 -8.76
N SER A 19 16.11 -4.91 -9.44
CA SER A 19 16.41 -3.76 -10.29
C SER A 19 16.65 -2.48 -9.50
N LEU A 20 16.04 -2.37 -8.32
CA LEU A 20 16.07 -1.18 -7.48
C LEU A 20 17.04 -1.28 -6.29
N GLN A 21 17.79 -2.38 -6.19
CA GLN A 21 18.72 -2.58 -5.07
C GLN A 21 19.69 -1.43 -4.84
N LYS A 22 20.01 -0.71 -5.91
CA LYS A 22 20.92 0.42 -5.84
C LYS A 22 20.33 1.64 -5.15
N GLU A 23 18.99 1.73 -5.06
CA GLU A 23 18.32 2.88 -4.48
C GLU A 23 18.12 2.71 -2.99
N SER A 24 17.27 1.79 -2.58
CA SER A 24 17.08 1.40 -1.18
C SER A 24 15.92 0.42 -1.07
N ASP A 25 15.96 -0.40 -0.03
CA ASP A 25 14.83 -1.29 0.30
C ASP A 25 13.56 -0.49 0.60
N ARG A 26 13.71 0.72 1.11
CA ARG A 26 12.59 1.61 1.39
C ARG A 26 11.89 2.06 0.12
N GLY A 27 12.66 2.40 -0.92
CA GLY A 27 12.10 2.73 -2.22
C GLY A 27 11.28 1.58 -2.78
N CYS A 28 11.76 0.35 -2.64
CA CYS A 28 11.05 -0.85 -3.07
C CYS A 28 9.72 -1.01 -2.32
N VAL A 29 9.73 -0.80 -1.00
CA VAL A 29 8.51 -0.87 -0.19
C VAL A 29 7.49 0.16 -0.64
N LEU A 30 7.93 1.39 -0.95
CA LEU A 30 7.03 2.43 -1.45
C LEU A 30 6.41 2.06 -2.78
N VAL A 31 7.20 1.53 -3.71
CA VAL A 31 6.71 1.11 -5.02
C VAL A 31 5.69 -0.02 -4.88
N VAL A 32 6.00 -1.03 -4.09
CA VAL A 32 5.08 -2.15 -3.87
C VAL A 32 3.82 -1.69 -3.17
N GLY A 33 3.93 -0.83 -2.18
CA GLY A 33 2.77 -0.27 -1.50
C GLY A 33 1.82 0.43 -2.47
N ALA A 34 2.36 1.23 -3.38
CA ALA A 34 1.58 1.92 -4.39
C ALA A 34 0.92 0.94 -5.37
N LEU A 35 1.65 -0.08 -5.82
CA LEU A 35 1.11 -1.10 -6.72
C LEU A 35 -0.02 -1.88 -6.07
N LEU A 36 0.15 -2.27 -4.81
CA LEU A 36 -0.87 -3.00 -4.07
C LEU A 36 -2.12 -2.15 -3.84
N GLU A 37 -1.94 -0.88 -3.49
CA GLU A 37 -3.06 0.02 -3.31
C GLU A 37 -3.85 0.21 -4.61
N ASN A 38 -3.16 0.42 -5.72
CA ASN A 38 -3.80 0.56 -7.03
C ASN A 38 -4.52 -0.71 -7.45
N ALA A 39 -3.91 -1.87 -7.26
CA ALA A 39 -4.54 -3.14 -7.59
C ALA A 39 -5.80 -3.38 -6.76
N LEU A 40 -5.74 -3.05 -5.48
CA LEU A 40 -6.87 -3.18 -4.58
C LEU A 40 -8.00 -2.24 -4.97
N GLU A 41 -7.68 -1.00 -5.31
CA GLU A 41 -8.66 0.00 -5.77
C GLU A 41 -9.34 -0.45 -7.05
N GLU A 42 -8.59 -0.96 -8.03
CA GLU A 42 -9.16 -1.50 -9.25
C GLU A 42 -10.07 -2.69 -8.98
N HIS A 43 -9.67 -3.56 -8.08
CA HIS A 43 -10.45 -4.73 -7.71
C HIS A 43 -11.78 -4.34 -7.04
N ILE A 44 -11.72 -3.38 -6.12
CA ILE A 44 -12.92 -2.85 -5.48
C ILE A 44 -13.83 -2.21 -6.52
N THR A 45 -13.28 -1.34 -7.36
CA THR A 45 -14.03 -0.62 -8.40
C THR A 45 -14.76 -1.57 -9.34
N ALA A 46 -14.15 -2.71 -9.68
CA ALA A 46 -14.77 -3.71 -10.53
C ALA A 46 -16.04 -4.33 -9.93
N HIS A 47 -16.21 -4.23 -8.62
CA HIS A 47 -17.39 -4.74 -7.91
C HIS A 47 -18.42 -3.65 -7.58
N LEU A 48 -18.16 -2.43 -7.99
CA LEU A 48 -19.06 -1.30 -7.74
C LEU A 48 -19.79 -0.91 -9.02
N ILE A 49 -20.95 -0.32 -8.85
CA ILE A 49 -21.63 0.37 -9.94
C ILE A 49 -20.73 1.51 -10.41
N PRO A 50 -20.62 1.76 -11.72
CA PRO A 50 -19.73 2.81 -12.22
C PRO A 50 -20.00 4.18 -11.58
N LYS A 51 -18.93 4.93 -11.36
CA LYS A 51 -19.04 6.30 -10.82
C LYS A 51 -19.87 7.18 -11.72
N VAL A 52 -20.59 8.12 -11.13
CA VAL A 52 -21.47 9.04 -11.84
C VAL A 52 -20.70 10.24 -12.37
N ASN A 53 -19.73 10.72 -11.60
CA ASN A 53 -18.95 11.90 -11.91
C ASN A 53 -17.59 11.53 -12.48
N LYS A 54 -16.91 12.52 -13.08
CA LYS A 54 -15.55 12.33 -13.57
C LYS A 54 -14.61 11.84 -12.46
N ASP A 55 -14.73 12.44 -11.27
CA ASP A 55 -14.00 12.00 -10.10
C ASP A 55 -14.84 11.01 -9.31
N ASP A 56 -14.18 9.99 -8.78
CA ASP A 56 -14.84 8.96 -7.99
C ASP A 56 -15.21 9.54 -6.61
N GLU A 57 -16.50 9.60 -6.33
CA GLU A 57 -17.02 10.15 -5.07
C GLU A 57 -16.62 9.33 -3.85
N LEU A 58 -16.24 8.07 -4.03
CA LEU A 58 -15.83 7.20 -2.94
C LEU A 58 -14.31 7.14 -2.75
N MET A 59 -13.56 7.09 -3.86
CA MET A 59 -12.14 6.79 -3.85
C MET A 59 -11.29 7.81 -4.59
N SER A 60 -11.79 9.03 -4.75
CA SER A 60 -10.97 10.08 -5.37
C SER A 60 -9.77 10.42 -4.47
N ARG A 61 -8.77 11.05 -5.03
CA ARG A 61 -7.57 11.46 -4.29
C ARG A 61 -7.82 12.64 -3.36
N SER A 62 -9.03 13.11 -3.28
CA SER A 62 -9.44 14.14 -2.33
C SER A 62 -9.53 13.55 -0.92
N SER A 63 -9.00 14.25 0.06
CA SER A 63 -9.11 13.85 1.47
C SER A 63 -10.54 13.80 1.98
N ASN A 64 -11.49 14.34 1.19
CA ASN A 64 -12.92 14.30 1.52
C ASN A 64 -13.60 13.00 1.08
N SER A 65 -12.93 12.17 0.32
CA SER A 65 -13.49 10.88 -0.10
C SER A 65 -13.53 9.91 1.08
N PRO A 66 -14.67 9.20 1.29
CA PRO A 66 -14.78 8.26 2.42
C PRO A 66 -13.78 7.10 2.34
N ILE A 67 -13.41 6.67 1.14
CA ILE A 67 -12.49 5.55 0.93
C ILE A 67 -11.22 6.07 0.26
N PHE A 68 -10.64 7.10 0.87
CA PHE A 68 -9.43 7.73 0.36
C PHE A 68 -8.17 6.98 0.77
N SER A 69 -8.08 6.57 2.03
CA SER A 69 -6.86 5.97 2.58
C SER A 69 -6.70 4.52 2.16
N PHE A 70 -5.46 4.05 2.15
CA PHE A 70 -5.16 2.64 1.93
C PHE A 70 -5.84 1.77 2.98
N SER A 71 -5.85 2.20 4.23
CA SER A 71 -6.52 1.50 5.32
C SER A 71 -8.01 1.30 5.05
N ALA A 72 -8.70 2.34 4.58
CA ALA A 72 -10.11 2.26 4.24
C ALA A 72 -10.37 1.28 3.08
N LYS A 73 -9.50 1.28 2.07
CA LYS A 73 -9.59 0.36 0.93
C LYS A 73 -9.41 -1.09 1.37
N ILE A 74 -8.45 -1.35 2.25
CA ILE A 74 -8.22 -2.70 2.79
C ILE A 74 -9.45 -3.19 3.55
N ASN A 75 -9.99 -2.35 4.43
CA ASN A 75 -11.15 -2.72 5.23
C ASN A 75 -12.38 -2.93 4.36
N LEU A 76 -12.60 -2.10 3.36
CA LEU A 76 -13.71 -2.29 2.43
C LEU A 76 -13.56 -3.59 1.65
N ALA A 77 -12.39 -3.85 1.09
CA ALA A 77 -12.13 -5.08 0.35
C ALA A 77 -12.42 -6.32 1.19
N TYR A 78 -12.03 -6.30 2.44
CA TYR A 78 -12.34 -7.39 3.36
C TYR A 78 -13.84 -7.53 3.58
N ARG A 79 -14.54 -6.44 3.87
CA ARG A 79 -15.96 -6.46 4.21
C ARG A 79 -16.85 -6.87 3.05
N ILE A 80 -16.42 -6.64 1.82
CA ILE A 80 -17.18 -7.11 0.63
C ILE A 80 -16.67 -8.45 0.11
N GLY A 81 -15.77 -9.10 0.83
CA GLY A 81 -15.35 -10.47 0.53
C GLY A 81 -14.30 -10.61 -0.56
N LEU A 82 -13.61 -9.55 -0.95
CA LEU A 82 -12.57 -9.62 -1.98
C LEU A 82 -11.25 -10.19 -1.44
N ILE A 83 -10.99 -10.01 -0.16
CA ILE A 83 -9.79 -10.54 0.48
C ILE A 83 -10.17 -11.29 1.75
N THR A 84 -9.31 -12.22 2.14
CA THR A 84 -9.50 -13.00 3.37
C THR A 84 -9.04 -12.20 4.59
N ALA A 85 -9.39 -12.69 5.78
CA ALA A 85 -8.92 -12.07 7.03
C ALA A 85 -7.39 -12.08 7.12
N ASN A 86 -6.75 -13.15 6.67
CA ASN A 86 -5.29 -13.24 6.68
C ASN A 86 -4.67 -12.25 5.69
N GLU A 87 -5.24 -12.13 4.50
CA GLU A 87 -4.81 -11.14 3.51
C GLU A 87 -4.97 -9.73 4.04
N ARG A 88 -6.08 -9.43 4.71
CA ARG A 88 -6.31 -8.13 5.34
C ARG A 88 -5.18 -7.80 6.32
N LYS A 89 -4.77 -8.76 7.13
CA LYS A 89 -3.68 -8.59 8.09
C LYS A 89 -2.36 -8.27 7.38
N ILE A 90 -2.06 -9.01 6.32
CA ILE A 90 -0.85 -8.80 5.52
C ILE A 90 -0.86 -7.40 4.88
N TYR A 91 -1.98 -6.99 4.31
CA TYR A 91 -2.11 -5.65 3.70
C TYR A 91 -1.88 -4.55 4.73
N HIS A 92 -2.42 -4.69 5.93
CA HIS A 92 -2.22 -3.69 6.99
C HIS A 92 -0.75 -3.63 7.43
N GLN A 93 -0.07 -4.77 7.51
CA GLN A 93 1.35 -4.79 7.84
C GLN A 93 2.18 -4.10 6.77
N LEU A 94 1.89 -4.36 5.49
CA LEU A 94 2.55 -3.68 4.37
C LEU A 94 2.28 -2.19 4.37
N ARG A 95 1.05 -1.79 4.68
CA ARG A 95 0.66 -0.39 4.78
C ARG A 95 1.46 0.33 5.87
N GLU A 96 1.57 -0.29 7.04
CA GLU A 96 2.35 0.29 8.14
C GLU A 96 3.82 0.43 7.77
N LEU A 97 4.39 -0.61 7.16
CA LEU A 97 5.77 -0.58 6.70
C LEU A 97 5.98 0.51 5.65
N ARG A 98 5.06 0.64 4.69
CA ARG A 98 5.11 1.71 3.69
C ARG A 98 5.11 3.08 4.34
N ASN A 99 4.22 3.31 5.30
CA ASN A 99 4.11 4.59 5.98
C ASN A 99 5.40 4.95 6.71
N VAL A 100 6.00 3.99 7.39
CA VAL A 100 7.28 4.20 8.07
C VAL A 100 8.37 4.52 7.06
N CYS A 101 8.46 3.78 5.97
CA CYS A 101 9.46 3.99 4.93
C CYS A 101 9.30 5.36 4.25
N ALA A 102 8.07 5.77 3.97
CA ALA A 102 7.79 7.08 3.39
C ALA A 102 8.24 8.20 4.34
N HIS A 103 7.93 8.07 5.62
CA HIS A 103 8.31 9.05 6.62
C HIS A 103 9.82 9.15 6.78
N GLN A 104 10.52 8.04 6.75
CA GLN A 104 11.99 7.99 6.83
C GLN A 104 12.63 8.67 5.62
N ILE A 105 12.12 8.43 4.43
CA ILE A 105 12.65 9.03 3.21
C ILE A 105 12.46 10.54 3.24
N ASP A 106 11.27 11.02 3.64
CA ASP A 106 10.98 12.45 3.73
C ASP A 106 11.90 13.17 4.69
N GLN A 107 12.35 12.51 5.74
CA GLN A 107 13.20 13.09 6.75
C GLN A 107 14.69 12.76 6.61
N GLN A 108 15.03 11.95 5.63
CA GLN A 108 16.39 11.49 5.44
C GLN A 108 17.39 12.64 5.28
N ASP A 109 17.00 13.69 4.57
CA ASP A 109 17.86 14.84 4.30
C ASP A 109 17.91 15.81 5.48
N PHE A 110 16.89 15.81 6.31
CA PHE A 110 16.75 16.78 7.39
C PHE A 110 17.29 16.28 8.71
N ASP A 111 17.26 14.95 8.93
CA ASP A 111 17.57 14.41 10.23
C ASP A 111 18.10 12.99 10.17
N LYS A 112 19.33 12.87 9.70
CA LYS A 112 20.02 11.58 9.65
C LYS A 112 20.25 10.97 11.03
N LEU A 113 20.27 11.78 12.07
CA LEU A 113 20.49 11.31 13.43
C LEU A 113 19.23 10.61 13.97
N HIS A 114 18.06 11.17 13.69
CA HIS A 114 16.80 10.60 14.14
C HIS A 114 16.32 9.43 13.26
N PHE A 115 16.89 9.29 12.09
CA PHE A 115 16.55 8.20 11.19
C PHE A 115 16.76 6.82 11.83
N LYS A 116 17.86 6.64 12.54
CA LYS A 116 18.15 5.39 13.24
C LYS A 116 17.15 5.11 14.35
N ASP A 117 16.75 6.13 15.08
CA ASP A 117 15.78 5.98 16.17
C ASP A 117 14.42 5.55 15.64
N ARG A 118 14.02 6.10 14.51
CA ARG A 118 12.78 5.72 13.85
C ARG A 118 12.80 4.28 13.36
N THR A 119 13.94 3.85 12.79
CA THR A 119 14.10 2.47 12.35
C THR A 119 14.03 1.48 13.50
N LYS A 120 14.49 1.84 14.68
CA LYS A 120 14.40 0.99 15.87
C LYS A 120 12.96 0.75 16.32
N ASN A 121 12.07 1.66 16.00
CA ASN A 121 10.65 1.57 16.36
C ASN A 121 9.82 0.81 15.34
N ILE A 122 10.41 0.41 14.24
CA ILE A 122 9.72 -0.38 13.22
C ILE A 122 9.61 -1.82 13.71
N ARG A 123 8.38 -2.27 13.86
CA ARG A 123 8.06 -3.67 14.13
C ARG A 123 7.20 -4.17 13.00
N VAL A 124 7.76 -5.03 12.23
CA VAL A 124 7.07 -5.63 11.09
C VAL A 124 6.43 -6.94 11.50
#